data_7c24512d6f46b63df3aea7e4d6d83752
#
_entry.id   7c24512d6f46b63df3aea7e4d6d83752
#
_cell.length_a   1.000
_cell.length_b   1.000
_cell.length_c   1.000
_cell.angle_alpha   90.00
_cell.angle_beta   90.00
_cell.angle_gamma   90.00
#
_symmetry.space_group_name_H-M   'P 1'
#
loop_
_entity.id
_entity.type
_entity.pdbx_description
1 polymer ?
#
loop_
_entity_poly.entity_id
_entity_poly.type
_entity_poly.pdbx_seq_one_letter_code
_entity_poly.pdbx_strand_id
1 'polypeptide(L)'
;MSIRLSSLALLLFLLKPGLFESPAQTGESKPATDRAYKLLREDENWSFLQDNSLRQDFWDPIKYIPLRNDQENWYLTVGGEAREVWEQIGNDNWGQSPFWNGYLNQRYMLYADLHYGPHVRTFVELKSGINSWRAGGPRPIDEKRLDFQAGFLEVGGTTSSGSIQVRAGRHELEYGSGRIVDVREGPNVRLSFDGFLVRTQIHSWHVDGIAVRPDEDKPGFFDNAPDHTVGFWGAYATRSMPDQTQLDIYYLGQDRKKGAFERGTAHEVRQSIGARISKPAASEHPGWDFDDEVLWQFGSFGAANIRAWTVATETGYRIPTIPLKPRFSAKADISSGDHPSTNTLGTFNPLYPKGNYFGVLATTGPGPINFIDVHPHVEAWAAHNVSLSADWIFQWRQSLDDGVYAVPGFLIRAADGSRARYVGNRPGTEIRWQTNRHLWFQGDYGIFHAGKFLKATQPGRNLNYWAVWAGYKF
;
A
#
# COMPACT_ATOMS: atom_id res chain seq x y z
N MET A 1 4.50 38.64 20.71
CA MET A 1 4.53 37.24 20.21
C MET A 1 3.09 36.80 20.02
N SER A 2 2.50 37.11 18.85
CA SER A 2 1.09 36.92 18.55
C SER A 2 0.93 35.63 17.74
N ILE A 3 0.31 34.67 18.36
CA ILE A 3 -0.10 33.39 17.73
C ILE A 3 -1.31 33.70 16.86
N ARG A 4 -1.15 33.65 15.55
CA ARG A 4 -2.29 33.63 14.63
C ARG A 4 -2.80 32.21 14.52
N LEU A 5 -3.92 31.93 15.18
CA LEU A 5 -4.73 30.75 14.92
C LEU A 5 -5.37 30.91 13.54
N SER A 6 -4.89 30.15 12.58
CA SER A 6 -5.57 29.98 11.29
C SER A 6 -6.68 28.95 11.48
N SER A 7 -7.86 29.35 11.16
CA SER A 7 -9.17 28.77 11.38
C SER A 7 -9.26 27.29 10.97
N LEU A 8 -9.41 26.42 11.95
CA LEU A 8 -9.91 25.05 11.78
C LEU A 8 -11.44 25.16 11.68
N ALA A 9 -11.97 25.25 10.48
CA ALA A 9 -13.41 25.18 10.26
C ALA A 9 -13.86 23.72 10.35
N LEU A 10 -14.08 23.26 11.58
CA LEU A 10 -14.75 21.99 11.87
C LEU A 10 -16.25 22.17 11.64
N LEU A 11 -16.75 21.80 10.47
CA LEU A 11 -18.18 21.72 10.21
C LEU A 11 -18.75 20.48 10.92
N LEU A 12 -19.29 20.68 12.12
CA LEU A 12 -20.12 19.72 12.83
C LEU A 12 -21.51 19.66 12.17
N PHE A 13 -21.73 18.65 11.31
CA PHE A 13 -23.09 18.26 10.93
C PHE A 13 -23.51 17.05 11.76
N LEU A 14 -24.48 17.27 12.63
CA LEU A 14 -25.24 16.24 13.34
C LEU A 14 -26.11 15.48 12.33
N LEU A 15 -25.79 14.22 12.05
CA LEU A 15 -26.62 13.31 11.27
C LEU A 15 -27.02 12.10 12.11
N LYS A 16 -28.30 11.77 12.02
CA LYS A 16 -28.95 10.63 12.68
C LYS A 16 -28.32 9.30 12.28
N PRO A 17 -28.25 8.29 13.17
CA PRO A 17 -27.70 6.98 12.86
C PRO A 17 -28.64 6.21 11.93
N GLY A 18 -28.24 6.05 10.68
CA GLY A 18 -28.85 5.15 9.73
C GLY A 18 -28.04 3.84 9.63
N LEU A 19 -28.70 2.72 9.69
CA LEU A 19 -28.20 1.36 9.53
C LEU A 19 -27.45 1.19 8.20
N PHE A 20 -26.14 0.92 8.24
CA PHE A 20 -25.37 0.51 7.07
C PHE A 20 -24.45 -0.66 7.43
N GLU A 21 -24.64 -1.74 6.72
CA GLU A 21 -23.75 -2.90 6.73
C GLU A 21 -22.48 -2.58 5.93
N SER A 22 -21.32 -2.84 6.51
CA SER A 22 -20.04 -2.77 5.82
C SER A 22 -19.78 -4.10 5.13
N PRO A 23 -19.64 -4.18 3.81
CA PRO A 23 -19.31 -5.44 3.15
C PRO A 23 -17.83 -5.75 3.35
N ALA A 24 -17.54 -6.94 3.90
CA ALA A 24 -16.24 -7.57 3.74
C ALA A 24 -15.98 -7.80 2.24
N GLN A 25 -14.77 -7.53 1.77
CA GLN A 25 -14.35 -7.85 0.41
C GLN A 25 -14.43 -9.36 0.19
N THR A 26 -15.52 -9.82 -0.37
CA THR A 26 -15.69 -11.18 -0.86
C THR A 26 -15.59 -11.13 -2.38
N GLY A 27 -14.65 -11.90 -2.93
CA GLY A 27 -14.46 -12.06 -4.37
C GLY A 27 -15.58 -12.84 -5.03
N GLU A 28 -16.78 -12.29 -5.03
CA GLU A 28 -17.87 -12.66 -5.95
C GLU A 28 -18.27 -11.40 -6.69
N SER A 29 -18.42 -11.50 -7.99
CA SER A 29 -19.01 -10.47 -8.84
C SER A 29 -20.45 -10.22 -8.36
N LYS A 30 -20.62 -9.44 -7.30
CA LYS A 30 -21.91 -8.85 -6.98
C LYS A 30 -22.31 -7.92 -8.12
N PRO A 31 -23.57 -7.96 -8.53
CA PRO A 31 -24.04 -7.10 -9.59
C PRO A 31 -23.84 -5.63 -9.22
N ALA A 32 -23.63 -4.86 -10.20
CA ALA A 32 -23.65 -3.42 -10.44
C ALA A 32 -23.96 -2.40 -9.32
N THR A 33 -24.00 -2.74 -8.02
CA THR A 33 -24.36 -1.86 -6.92
C THR A 33 -23.31 -1.74 -5.82
N ASP A 34 -22.04 -2.13 -6.08
CA ASP A 34 -20.97 -1.95 -5.12
C ASP A 34 -20.66 -0.46 -4.94
N ARG A 35 -20.98 0.06 -3.76
CA ARG A 35 -20.78 1.46 -3.38
C ARG A 35 -19.50 1.70 -2.56
N ALA A 36 -18.67 0.67 -2.40
CA ALA A 36 -17.43 0.77 -1.65
C ALA A 36 -16.41 1.66 -2.37
N TYR A 37 -15.81 2.59 -1.65
CA TYR A 37 -14.65 3.34 -2.14
C TYR A 37 -13.43 2.43 -2.15
N LYS A 38 -12.86 2.24 -3.34
CA LYS A 38 -11.69 1.39 -3.53
C LYS A 38 -10.39 2.11 -3.22
N LEU A 39 -9.32 1.35 -3.03
CA LEU A 39 -7.98 1.90 -2.89
C LEU A 39 -7.53 2.57 -4.19
N LEU A 40 -7.64 1.85 -5.31
CA LEU A 40 -7.48 2.41 -6.65
C LEU A 40 -8.82 2.98 -7.10
N ARG A 41 -8.94 4.31 -7.16
CA ARG A 41 -10.19 4.99 -7.48
C ARG A 41 -10.66 4.72 -8.91
N GLU A 42 -9.72 4.42 -9.80
CA GLU A 42 -10.01 3.99 -11.16
C GLU A 42 -10.68 2.61 -11.26
N ASP A 43 -10.67 1.81 -10.22
CA ASP A 43 -11.36 0.51 -10.20
C ASP A 43 -12.80 0.61 -9.65
N GLU A 44 -13.28 1.82 -9.35
CA GLU A 44 -14.69 2.07 -8.99
C GLU A 44 -15.59 2.05 -10.22
N ASN A 45 -16.79 1.50 -10.08
CA ASN A 45 -17.80 1.50 -11.12
C ASN A 45 -19.11 2.10 -10.59
N TRP A 46 -19.46 3.28 -11.06
CA TRP A 46 -20.64 4.02 -10.67
C TRP A 46 -21.76 4.01 -11.74
N SER A 47 -21.62 3.22 -12.82
CA SER A 47 -22.57 3.16 -13.94
C SER A 47 -23.98 2.80 -13.52
N PHE A 48 -24.16 2.03 -12.43
CA PHE A 48 -25.47 1.67 -11.88
C PHE A 48 -26.31 2.89 -11.44
N LEU A 49 -25.68 4.06 -11.17
CA LEU A 49 -26.36 5.30 -10.84
C LEU A 49 -27.02 5.97 -12.05
N GLN A 50 -26.93 5.39 -13.23
CA GLN A 50 -27.81 5.69 -14.37
C GLN A 50 -29.29 5.53 -13.97
N ASP A 51 -29.61 4.53 -13.17
CA ASP A 51 -30.90 4.40 -12.51
C ASP A 51 -31.01 5.38 -11.33
N ASN A 52 -31.80 6.44 -11.52
CA ASN A 52 -32.01 7.45 -10.50
C ASN A 52 -32.64 6.90 -9.19
N SER A 53 -33.35 5.77 -9.26
CA SER A 53 -33.95 5.12 -8.08
C SER A 53 -32.89 4.54 -7.12
N LEU A 54 -31.68 4.30 -7.63
CA LEU A 54 -30.54 3.80 -6.85
C LEU A 54 -29.74 4.92 -6.20
N ARG A 55 -30.05 6.19 -6.48
CA ARG A 55 -29.36 7.35 -5.85
C ARG A 55 -29.88 7.53 -4.44
N GLN A 56 -28.99 7.36 -3.46
CA GLN A 56 -29.30 7.38 -2.02
C GLN A 56 -28.37 8.30 -1.22
N ASP A 57 -27.34 8.85 -1.86
CA ASP A 57 -26.30 9.60 -1.23
C ASP A 57 -26.20 11.02 -1.81
N PHE A 58 -25.72 11.97 -0.98
CA PHE A 58 -25.54 13.36 -1.41
C PHE A 58 -24.60 13.49 -2.62
N TRP A 59 -23.57 12.61 -2.73
CA TRP A 59 -22.58 12.64 -3.79
C TRP A 59 -22.99 11.83 -5.05
N ASP A 60 -24.03 11.03 -5.00
CA ASP A 60 -24.46 10.20 -6.13
C ASP A 60 -24.68 11.00 -7.44
N PRO A 61 -25.20 12.26 -7.42
CA PRO A 61 -25.37 13.02 -8.65
C PRO A 61 -24.08 13.29 -9.42
N ILE A 62 -22.93 13.44 -8.76
CA ILE A 62 -21.65 13.66 -9.43
C ILE A 62 -20.90 12.34 -9.73
N LYS A 63 -21.37 11.22 -9.21
CA LYS A 63 -20.84 9.89 -9.53
C LYS A 63 -21.31 9.37 -10.87
N TYR A 64 -22.43 9.85 -11.37
CA TYR A 64 -22.92 9.56 -12.72
C TYR A 64 -23.57 10.82 -13.32
N ILE A 65 -22.81 11.53 -14.14
CA ILE A 65 -23.24 12.69 -14.90
C ILE A 65 -23.37 12.27 -16.36
N PRO A 66 -24.58 12.06 -16.89
CA PRO A 66 -24.75 11.64 -18.27
C PRO A 66 -24.27 12.76 -19.22
N LEU A 67 -23.47 12.40 -20.21
CA LEU A 67 -22.98 13.33 -21.24
C LEU A 67 -23.92 13.38 -22.46
N ARG A 68 -24.64 12.27 -22.71
CA ARG A 68 -25.62 12.15 -23.78
C ARG A 68 -26.81 11.33 -23.27
N ASN A 69 -27.99 11.86 -23.44
CA ASN A 69 -29.23 11.21 -22.98
C ASN A 69 -29.69 10.03 -23.87
N ASP A 70 -29.15 9.95 -25.08
CA ASP A 70 -29.51 8.98 -26.11
C ASP A 70 -28.51 7.81 -26.24
N GLN A 71 -27.43 7.83 -25.44
CA GLN A 71 -26.38 6.81 -25.50
C GLN A 71 -25.99 6.33 -24.11
N GLU A 72 -26.15 5.03 -23.90
CA GLU A 72 -25.63 4.35 -22.71
C GLU A 72 -24.09 4.43 -22.65
N ASN A 73 -23.54 4.44 -21.43
CA ASN A 73 -22.10 4.45 -21.17
C ASN A 73 -21.34 5.73 -21.62
N TRP A 74 -22.05 6.85 -21.85
CA TRP A 74 -21.45 8.16 -22.01
C TRP A 74 -21.68 8.98 -20.75
N TYR A 75 -20.74 8.94 -19.82
CA TYR A 75 -20.88 9.62 -18.53
C TYR A 75 -19.55 10.07 -17.97
N LEU A 76 -19.62 11.02 -17.04
CA LEU A 76 -18.52 11.49 -16.22
C LEU A 76 -18.79 11.12 -14.75
N THR A 77 -17.78 10.57 -14.08
CA THR A 77 -17.73 10.39 -12.62
C THR A 77 -16.73 11.37 -12.03
N VAL A 78 -17.10 12.06 -10.96
CA VAL A 78 -16.20 12.90 -10.16
C VAL A 78 -16.18 12.39 -8.74
N GLY A 79 -15.00 12.40 -8.12
CA GLY A 79 -14.83 12.02 -6.73
C GLY A 79 -13.49 12.46 -6.18
N GLY A 80 -13.29 12.21 -4.89
CA GLY A 80 -12.05 12.64 -4.28
C GLY A 80 -11.89 12.14 -2.84
N GLU A 81 -10.79 12.56 -2.25
CA GLU A 81 -10.40 12.25 -0.88
C GLU A 81 -9.75 13.45 -0.20
N ALA A 82 -10.02 13.61 1.09
CA ALA A 82 -9.25 14.46 2.00
C ALA A 82 -8.79 13.60 3.18
N ARG A 83 -7.51 13.67 3.53
CA ARG A 83 -6.91 12.92 4.64
C ARG A 83 -5.97 13.81 5.43
N GLU A 84 -6.18 13.87 6.74
CA GLU A 84 -5.34 14.55 7.71
C GLU A 84 -4.70 13.52 8.64
N VAL A 85 -3.39 13.60 8.85
CA VAL A 85 -2.66 12.71 9.75
C VAL A 85 -1.72 13.51 10.62
N TRP A 86 -1.97 13.54 11.91
CA TRP A 86 -0.97 13.97 12.88
C TRP A 86 -0.12 12.77 13.28
N GLU A 87 1.18 12.88 13.07
CA GLU A 87 2.16 11.88 13.49
C GLU A 87 3.12 12.46 14.53
N GLN A 88 3.52 11.65 15.50
CA GLN A 88 4.56 12.00 16.44
C GLN A 88 5.52 10.84 16.66
N ILE A 89 6.80 11.11 16.45
CA ILE A 89 7.87 10.12 16.53
C ILE A 89 8.89 10.57 17.58
N GLY A 90 9.19 9.72 18.53
CA GLY A 90 10.29 9.90 19.47
C GLY A 90 11.45 8.98 19.13
N ASN A 91 12.67 9.52 19.09
CA ASN A 91 13.89 8.79 18.73
C ASN A 91 13.85 8.17 17.32
N ASP A 92 13.39 8.91 16.31
CA ASP A 92 13.39 8.43 14.93
C ASP A 92 14.76 7.87 14.53
N ASN A 93 14.78 6.81 13.70
CA ASN A 93 15.99 6.02 13.41
C ASN A 93 16.75 5.60 14.67
N TRP A 94 16.02 5.23 15.73
CA TRP A 94 16.54 4.80 17.03
C TRP A 94 17.48 5.81 17.68
N GLY A 95 17.20 7.11 17.50
CA GLY A 95 17.90 8.22 18.11
C GLY A 95 18.91 8.94 17.21
N GLN A 96 18.91 8.66 15.90
CA GLN A 96 19.70 9.45 14.93
C GLN A 96 19.06 10.79 14.60
N SER A 97 17.73 10.89 14.70
CA SER A 97 16.95 12.10 14.45
C SER A 97 16.49 12.77 15.75
N PRO A 98 15.90 13.99 15.71
CA PRO A 98 15.44 14.70 16.90
C PRO A 98 14.62 13.84 17.84
N PHE A 99 14.74 14.07 19.14
CA PHE A 99 14.11 13.26 20.20
C PHE A 99 12.59 13.14 20.03
N TRP A 100 11.93 14.26 19.73
CA TRP A 100 10.51 14.31 19.40
C TRP A 100 10.29 15.09 18.12
N ASN A 101 9.55 14.50 17.20
CA ASN A 101 9.23 15.08 15.90
C ASN A 101 7.72 14.88 15.66
N GLY A 102 6.97 15.97 15.83
CA GLY A 102 5.53 15.98 15.57
C GLY A 102 5.24 16.78 14.30
N TYR A 103 4.40 16.25 13.42
CA TYR A 103 4.06 16.88 12.15
C TYR A 103 2.68 16.48 11.65
N LEU A 104 2.10 17.36 10.83
CA LEU A 104 0.83 17.16 10.17
C LEU A 104 1.07 16.86 8.69
N ASN A 105 0.56 15.73 8.22
CA ASN A 105 0.44 15.38 6.83
C ASN A 105 -1.00 15.56 6.36
N GLN A 106 -1.18 16.31 5.26
CA GLN A 106 -2.47 16.59 4.64
C GLN A 106 -2.45 16.08 3.21
N ARG A 107 -3.41 15.26 2.81
CA ARG A 107 -3.55 14.76 1.45
C ARG A 107 -4.93 15.07 0.90
N TYR A 108 -4.94 15.64 -0.30
CA TYR A 108 -6.15 15.93 -1.06
C TYR A 108 -6.02 15.32 -2.44
N MET A 109 -7.03 14.56 -2.83
CA MET A 109 -7.09 13.93 -4.15
C MET A 109 -8.44 14.23 -4.79
N LEU A 110 -8.44 14.51 -6.08
CA LEU A 110 -9.65 14.79 -6.87
C LEU A 110 -9.53 14.09 -8.21
N TYR A 111 -10.52 13.27 -8.58
CA TYR A 111 -10.50 12.58 -9.87
C TYR A 111 -11.74 12.89 -10.73
N ALA A 112 -11.53 12.75 -12.02
CA ALA A 112 -12.53 12.75 -13.06
C ALA A 112 -12.34 11.52 -13.94
N ASP A 113 -13.39 10.73 -14.11
CA ASP A 113 -13.41 9.50 -14.87
C ASP A 113 -14.46 9.61 -15.98
N LEU A 114 -13.98 9.70 -17.21
CA LEU A 114 -14.77 10.00 -18.38
C LEU A 114 -14.91 8.76 -19.27
N HIS A 115 -16.12 8.27 -19.42
CA HIS A 115 -16.47 7.14 -20.27
C HIS A 115 -17.07 7.62 -21.61
N TYR A 116 -16.46 7.18 -22.72
CA TYR A 116 -16.90 7.42 -24.08
C TYR A 116 -17.45 6.11 -24.67
N GLY A 117 -18.66 5.72 -24.25
CA GLY A 117 -19.22 4.45 -24.63
C GLY A 117 -18.52 3.26 -23.93
N PRO A 118 -18.66 2.03 -24.46
CA PRO A 118 -18.19 0.82 -23.80
C PRO A 118 -16.69 0.54 -24.00
N HIS A 119 -15.98 1.31 -24.83
CA HIS A 119 -14.65 0.95 -25.30
C HIS A 119 -13.55 1.92 -24.94
N VAL A 120 -13.87 3.17 -24.64
CA VAL A 120 -12.87 4.23 -24.43
C VAL A 120 -13.15 4.92 -23.11
N ARG A 121 -12.11 5.09 -22.32
CA ARG A 121 -12.15 5.74 -21.02
C ARG A 121 -10.93 6.63 -20.83
N THR A 122 -11.11 7.78 -20.21
CA THR A 122 -10.03 8.65 -19.76
C THR A 122 -10.20 8.92 -18.28
N PHE A 123 -9.18 8.64 -17.50
CA PHE A 123 -9.14 8.89 -16.06
C PHE A 123 -8.07 9.91 -15.74
N VAL A 124 -8.39 10.87 -14.89
CA VAL A 124 -7.44 11.87 -14.39
C VAL A 124 -7.65 12.02 -12.89
N GLU A 125 -6.59 11.90 -12.11
CA GLU A 125 -6.59 12.17 -10.67
C GLU A 125 -5.46 13.12 -10.32
N LEU A 126 -5.80 14.19 -9.62
CA LEU A 126 -4.87 15.16 -9.04
C LEU A 126 -4.55 14.77 -7.60
N LYS A 127 -3.30 14.97 -7.19
CA LYS A 127 -2.84 14.84 -5.80
C LYS A 127 -2.27 16.16 -5.29
N SER A 128 -2.52 16.45 -4.01
CA SER A 128 -1.80 17.46 -3.24
C SER A 128 -1.46 16.87 -1.88
N GLY A 129 -0.18 16.83 -1.53
CA GLY A 129 0.34 16.42 -0.24
C GLY A 129 1.08 17.58 0.40
N ILE A 130 0.71 17.94 1.63
CA ILE A 130 1.31 19.04 2.38
C ILE A 130 1.82 18.49 3.71
N ASN A 131 3.07 18.82 4.05
CA ASN A 131 3.63 18.52 5.35
C ASN A 131 3.89 19.81 6.12
N SER A 132 3.53 19.83 7.40
CA SER A 132 3.74 20.96 8.29
C SER A 132 4.44 20.51 9.56
N TRP A 133 5.42 21.31 10.00
CA TRP A 133 6.13 21.20 11.28
C TRP A 133 7.11 20.02 11.43
N ARG A 134 7.37 19.23 10.38
CA ARG A 134 8.37 18.18 10.46
C ARG A 134 9.75 18.78 10.71
N ALA A 135 10.42 18.36 11.78
CA ALA A 135 11.80 18.76 12.04
C ALA A 135 12.73 18.19 10.95
N GLY A 136 13.56 19.04 10.38
CA GLY A 136 14.43 18.71 9.25
C GLY A 136 13.78 18.87 7.87
N GLY A 137 12.51 19.31 7.82
CA GLY A 137 11.73 19.49 6.59
C GLY A 137 11.05 18.22 6.10
N PRO A 138 10.17 18.33 5.08
CA PRO A 138 9.44 17.20 4.51
C PRO A 138 10.37 16.25 3.75
N ARG A 139 10.06 14.95 3.79
CA ARG A 139 10.67 13.94 2.90
C ARG A 139 9.93 13.95 1.55
N PRO A 140 10.49 13.38 0.47
CA PRO A 140 9.79 13.25 -0.81
C PRO A 140 8.41 12.57 -0.70
N ILE A 141 8.24 11.63 0.23
CA ILE A 141 6.98 10.94 0.49
C ILE A 141 5.99 11.76 1.36
N ASP A 142 6.40 12.91 1.88
CA ASP A 142 5.58 13.74 2.77
C ASP A 142 4.94 14.92 2.02
N GLU A 143 5.59 15.45 0.98
CA GLU A 143 5.17 16.69 0.31
C GLU A 143 5.17 16.59 -1.21
N LYS A 144 4.04 17.02 -1.81
CA LYS A 144 3.83 17.30 -3.21
C LYS A 144 2.73 18.34 -3.34
N ARG A 145 3.05 19.55 -3.76
CA ARG A 145 2.07 20.65 -3.73
C ARG A 145 0.88 20.42 -4.64
N LEU A 146 1.11 20.03 -5.90
CA LEU A 146 0.04 19.62 -6.82
C LEU A 146 0.63 18.89 -8.02
N ASP A 147 0.10 17.70 -8.32
CA ASP A 147 0.46 16.94 -9.53
C ASP A 147 -0.63 15.95 -9.94
N PHE A 148 -0.41 15.24 -11.04
CA PHE A 148 -1.19 14.08 -11.41
C PHE A 148 -0.77 12.86 -10.59
N GLN A 149 -1.72 12.25 -9.87
CA GLN A 149 -1.56 10.92 -9.30
C GLN A 149 -1.77 9.85 -10.36
N ALA A 150 -2.80 10.04 -11.18
CA ALA A 150 -3.09 9.21 -12.35
C ALA A 150 -3.55 10.10 -13.51
N GLY A 151 -3.26 9.65 -14.73
CA GLY A 151 -3.68 10.33 -15.95
C GLY A 151 -3.46 9.39 -17.13
N PHE A 152 -4.52 8.70 -17.59
CA PHE A 152 -4.40 7.69 -18.65
C PHE A 152 -5.60 7.67 -19.60
N LEU A 153 -5.32 7.15 -20.79
CA LEU A 153 -6.31 6.67 -21.75
C LEU A 153 -6.38 5.14 -21.66
N GLU A 154 -7.58 4.60 -21.59
CA GLU A 154 -7.84 3.17 -21.63
C GLU A 154 -8.77 2.83 -22.80
N VAL A 155 -8.39 1.81 -23.56
CA VAL A 155 -9.18 1.28 -24.66
C VAL A 155 -9.36 -0.21 -24.46
N GLY A 156 -10.58 -0.71 -24.59
CA GLY A 156 -10.84 -2.12 -24.34
C GLY A 156 -12.11 -2.62 -24.99
N GLY A 157 -12.32 -3.92 -24.81
CA GLY A 157 -13.52 -4.59 -25.30
C GLY A 157 -13.70 -5.97 -24.68
N THR A 158 -14.91 -6.48 -24.85
CA THR A 158 -15.31 -7.82 -24.39
C THR A 158 -15.55 -8.72 -25.61
N THR A 159 -15.19 -9.99 -25.45
CA THR A 159 -15.46 -11.07 -26.42
C THR A 159 -16.22 -12.20 -25.71
N SER A 160 -16.66 -13.20 -26.45
CA SER A 160 -17.31 -14.37 -25.86
C SER A 160 -16.42 -15.18 -24.88
N SER A 161 -15.09 -15.01 -24.98
CA SER A 161 -14.12 -15.75 -24.16
C SER A 161 -13.44 -14.90 -23.07
N GLY A 162 -13.70 -13.58 -23.03
CA GLY A 162 -13.11 -12.71 -22.03
C GLY A 162 -13.10 -11.24 -22.43
N SER A 163 -12.23 -10.46 -21.76
CA SER A 163 -12.04 -9.03 -22.02
C SER A 163 -10.56 -8.69 -22.16
N ILE A 164 -10.28 -7.59 -22.87
CA ILE A 164 -8.97 -6.99 -22.94
C ILE A 164 -9.10 -5.48 -22.79
N GLN A 165 -8.21 -4.89 -22.03
CA GLN A 165 -8.08 -3.45 -21.83
C GLN A 165 -6.61 -3.07 -21.95
N VAL A 166 -6.33 -2.00 -22.66
CA VAL A 166 -4.98 -1.43 -22.81
C VAL A 166 -5.02 -0.01 -22.28
N ARG A 167 -4.19 0.24 -21.28
CA ARG A 167 -4.04 1.54 -20.62
C ARG A 167 -2.69 2.13 -20.98
N ALA A 168 -2.67 3.41 -21.30
CA ALA A 168 -1.45 4.18 -21.58
C ALA A 168 -1.47 5.50 -20.79
N GLY A 169 -0.42 5.78 -20.06
CA GLY A 169 -0.28 6.99 -19.22
C GLY A 169 0.18 6.68 -17.81
N ARG A 170 -0.06 7.62 -16.89
CA ARG A 170 0.23 7.47 -15.46
C ARG A 170 -0.89 6.72 -14.75
N HIS A 171 -0.55 5.70 -13.98
CA HIS A 171 -1.51 4.90 -13.22
C HIS A 171 -0.86 4.30 -11.97
N GLU A 172 -1.69 3.81 -11.08
CA GLU A 172 -1.27 3.10 -9.86
C GLU A 172 -1.28 1.59 -10.09
N LEU A 173 -0.46 0.87 -9.31
CA LEU A 173 -0.38 -0.60 -9.36
C LEU A 173 -0.46 -1.16 -7.94
N GLU A 174 -1.31 -2.16 -7.76
CA GLU A 174 -1.42 -2.96 -6.55
C GLU A 174 -1.62 -4.42 -6.92
N TYR A 175 -0.79 -5.33 -6.39
CA TYR A 175 -0.89 -6.76 -6.63
C TYR A 175 -0.84 -7.57 -5.34
N GLY A 176 -1.69 -8.60 -5.28
CA GLY A 176 -1.76 -9.53 -4.16
C GLY A 176 -2.08 -8.85 -2.84
N SER A 177 -1.25 -9.03 -1.83
CA SER A 177 -1.35 -8.36 -0.52
C SER A 177 -0.54 -7.06 -0.42
N GLY A 178 0.01 -6.57 -1.55
CA GLY A 178 0.86 -5.40 -1.60
C GLY A 178 2.29 -5.63 -1.06
N ARG A 179 2.72 -6.87 -0.82
CA ARG A 179 4.08 -7.16 -0.34
C ARG A 179 5.16 -6.79 -1.34
N ILE A 180 4.85 -6.89 -2.64
CA ILE A 180 5.83 -6.71 -3.73
C ILE A 180 5.52 -5.47 -4.56
N VAL A 181 4.25 -5.19 -4.84
CA VAL A 181 3.82 -4.00 -5.59
C VAL A 181 2.57 -3.43 -4.92
N ASP A 182 2.65 -2.16 -4.51
CA ASP A 182 1.59 -1.44 -3.81
C ASP A 182 1.71 0.06 -4.07
N VAL A 183 0.61 0.77 -3.98
CA VAL A 183 0.52 2.23 -4.12
C VAL A 183 1.14 3.00 -2.94
N ARG A 184 1.47 2.31 -1.85
CA ARG A 184 1.98 2.92 -0.61
C ARG A 184 0.98 3.90 0.00
N GLU A 185 -0.20 3.41 0.35
CA GLU A 185 -1.28 4.24 0.92
C GLU A 185 -0.89 4.97 2.21
N GLY A 186 -0.02 4.39 3.06
CA GLY A 186 0.41 4.99 4.32
C GLY A 186 1.06 6.37 4.18
N PRO A 187 2.11 6.56 3.37
CA PRO A 187 2.74 7.85 3.10
C PRO A 187 1.76 8.91 2.59
N ASN A 188 2.14 10.19 2.73
CA ASN A 188 1.31 11.29 2.26
C ASN A 188 1.25 11.38 0.73
N VAL A 189 2.37 11.04 0.07
CA VAL A 189 2.47 10.92 -1.39
C VAL A 189 2.45 9.46 -1.78
N ARG A 190 1.48 9.05 -2.59
CA ARG A 190 1.33 7.68 -3.10
C ARG A 190 2.22 7.47 -4.33
N LEU A 191 2.64 6.23 -4.52
CA LEU A 191 3.44 5.82 -5.68
C LEU A 191 2.56 5.70 -6.92
N SER A 192 3.08 6.17 -8.06
CA SER A 192 2.48 5.98 -9.38
C SER A 192 3.53 5.61 -10.42
N PHE A 193 3.07 5.15 -11.59
CA PHE A 193 3.91 4.66 -12.68
C PHE A 193 3.45 5.22 -14.02
N ASP A 194 4.38 5.61 -14.85
CA ASP A 194 4.15 6.05 -16.23
C ASP A 194 4.44 4.92 -17.21
N GLY A 195 3.51 4.58 -18.11
CA GLY A 195 3.73 3.56 -19.14
C GLY A 195 2.48 2.87 -19.62
N PHE A 196 2.58 1.56 -19.82
CA PHE A 196 1.53 0.73 -20.40
C PHE A 196 1.14 -0.39 -19.44
N LEU A 197 -0.16 -0.62 -19.34
CA LEU A 197 -0.78 -1.74 -18.65
C LEU A 197 -1.80 -2.40 -19.59
N VAL A 198 -1.67 -3.73 -19.77
CA VAL A 198 -2.63 -4.56 -20.49
C VAL A 198 -3.31 -5.46 -19.49
N ARG A 199 -4.62 -5.32 -19.32
CA ARG A 199 -5.46 -6.18 -18.46
C ARG A 199 -6.28 -7.13 -19.32
N THR A 200 -6.24 -8.40 -19.01
CA THR A 200 -6.97 -9.41 -19.75
C THR A 200 -7.69 -10.35 -18.80
N GLN A 201 -8.97 -10.56 -19.02
CA GLN A 201 -9.76 -11.60 -18.37
C GLN A 201 -9.96 -12.74 -19.36
N ILE A 202 -9.48 -13.93 -19.03
CA ILE A 202 -9.66 -15.14 -19.86
C ILE A 202 -10.16 -16.27 -18.95
N HIS A 203 -11.43 -16.65 -19.08
CA HIS A 203 -12.10 -17.60 -18.19
C HIS A 203 -11.95 -17.18 -16.72
N SER A 204 -11.35 -18.01 -15.87
CA SER A 204 -11.09 -17.75 -14.45
C SER A 204 -9.76 -17.05 -14.17
N TRP A 205 -8.99 -16.69 -15.19
CA TRP A 205 -7.72 -15.98 -15.05
C TRP A 205 -7.88 -14.50 -15.34
N HIS A 206 -7.35 -13.68 -14.47
CA HIS A 206 -7.06 -12.27 -14.69
C HIS A 206 -5.56 -12.12 -14.91
N VAL A 207 -5.13 -11.50 -16.01
CA VAL A 207 -3.71 -11.39 -16.36
C VAL A 207 -3.41 -9.95 -16.71
N ASP A 208 -2.45 -9.35 -15.98
CA ASP A 208 -1.90 -8.04 -16.25
C ASP A 208 -0.50 -8.16 -16.86
N GLY A 209 -0.27 -7.43 -17.95
CA GLY A 209 1.05 -7.21 -18.53
C GLY A 209 1.46 -5.76 -18.31
N ILE A 210 2.65 -5.53 -17.76
CA ILE A 210 3.16 -4.21 -17.34
C ILE A 210 4.46 -3.85 -18.05
N ALA A 211 4.57 -2.58 -18.46
CA ALA A 211 5.81 -1.98 -18.97
C ALA A 211 5.82 -0.49 -18.58
N VAL A 212 6.45 -0.16 -17.44
CA VAL A 212 6.30 1.13 -16.78
C VAL A 212 7.61 1.66 -16.19
N ARG A 213 7.60 2.90 -15.77
CA ARG A 213 8.61 3.56 -14.94
C ARG A 213 7.94 4.16 -13.72
N PRO A 214 8.53 4.08 -12.52
CA PRO A 214 8.01 4.80 -11.37
C PRO A 214 8.09 6.31 -11.62
N ASP A 215 7.16 7.04 -11.02
CA ASP A 215 7.16 8.49 -10.98
C ASP A 215 8.27 9.00 -10.04
N GLU A 216 8.97 10.06 -10.44
CA GLU A 216 9.97 10.75 -9.61
C GLU A 216 9.27 11.90 -8.87
N ASP A 217 8.96 11.68 -7.58
CA ASP A 217 8.29 12.68 -6.75
C ASP A 217 9.19 13.89 -6.47
N LYS A 218 8.72 15.08 -6.88
CA LYS A 218 9.32 16.39 -6.61
C LYS A 218 8.29 17.26 -5.89
N PRO A 219 8.69 18.15 -4.97
CA PRO A 219 7.75 18.84 -4.08
C PRO A 219 6.96 19.99 -4.74
N GLY A 220 7.19 20.30 -6.01
CA GLY A 220 6.62 21.46 -6.70
C GLY A 220 5.22 21.26 -7.28
N PHE A 221 4.96 21.97 -8.38
CA PHE A 221 3.69 21.93 -9.11
C PHE A 221 3.91 21.33 -10.50
N PHE A 222 3.25 20.22 -10.81
CA PHE A 222 3.31 19.54 -12.11
C PHE A 222 4.76 19.33 -12.62
N ASP A 223 5.64 18.95 -11.70
CA ASP A 223 7.08 18.78 -11.94
C ASP A 223 7.56 17.33 -11.81
N ASN A 224 6.66 16.39 -11.54
CA ASN A 224 6.94 14.97 -11.58
C ASN A 224 7.13 14.49 -13.01
N ALA A 225 8.06 13.56 -13.19
CA ALA A 225 8.37 12.93 -14.46
C ALA A 225 8.68 11.44 -14.25
N PRO A 226 8.58 10.61 -15.30
CA PRO A 226 9.03 9.22 -15.20
C PRO A 226 10.50 9.15 -14.80
N ASP A 227 10.86 8.32 -13.81
CA ASP A 227 12.25 8.05 -13.48
C ASP A 227 12.95 7.26 -14.61
N HIS A 228 13.72 7.97 -15.44
CA HIS A 228 14.45 7.36 -16.55
C HIS A 228 15.64 6.49 -16.10
N THR A 229 15.91 6.41 -14.81
CA THR A 229 16.96 5.55 -14.24
C THR A 229 16.41 4.20 -13.79
N VAL A 230 15.08 4.03 -13.76
CA VAL A 230 14.39 2.81 -13.35
C VAL A 230 13.41 2.36 -14.43
N GLY A 231 13.48 1.09 -14.81
CA GLY A 231 12.47 0.40 -15.61
C GLY A 231 11.80 -0.70 -14.79
N PHE A 232 10.51 -0.93 -15.01
CA PHE A 232 9.76 -2.00 -14.37
C PHE A 232 8.81 -2.64 -15.37
N TRP A 233 8.82 -3.97 -15.45
CA TRP A 233 7.99 -4.72 -16.40
C TRP A 233 7.63 -6.09 -15.84
N GLY A 234 6.66 -6.75 -16.46
CA GLY A 234 6.32 -8.11 -16.09
C GLY A 234 4.91 -8.53 -16.47
N ALA A 235 4.53 -9.65 -15.90
CA ALA A 235 3.17 -10.18 -15.97
C ALA A 235 2.74 -10.70 -14.58
N TYR A 236 1.50 -10.43 -14.24
CA TYR A 236 0.87 -10.88 -13.00
C TYR A 236 -0.45 -11.58 -13.35
N ALA A 237 -0.60 -12.84 -12.96
CA ALA A 237 -1.77 -13.65 -13.26
C ALA A 237 -2.43 -14.09 -11.96
N THR A 238 -3.72 -13.79 -11.81
CA THR A 238 -4.55 -14.18 -10.67
C THR A 238 -5.66 -15.12 -11.11
N ARG A 239 -5.87 -16.19 -10.37
CA ARG A 239 -7.01 -17.10 -10.52
C ARG A 239 -7.81 -17.19 -9.24
N SER A 240 -9.10 -16.86 -9.31
CA SER A 240 -10.04 -17.07 -8.21
C SER A 240 -10.67 -18.46 -8.32
N MET A 241 -10.74 -19.18 -7.20
CA MET A 241 -11.37 -20.49 -7.06
C MET A 241 -12.74 -20.35 -6.40
N PRO A 242 -13.65 -21.34 -6.56
CA PRO A 242 -15.03 -21.28 -6.03
C PRO A 242 -15.10 -21.13 -4.50
N ASP A 243 -14.07 -21.59 -3.76
CA ASP A 243 -13.98 -21.50 -2.30
C ASP A 243 -13.33 -20.21 -1.80
N GLN A 244 -13.24 -19.18 -2.68
CA GLN A 244 -12.59 -17.88 -2.45
C GLN A 244 -11.06 -17.95 -2.33
N THR A 245 -10.45 -19.11 -2.51
CA THR A 245 -8.99 -19.21 -2.60
C THR A 245 -8.53 -18.51 -3.88
N GLN A 246 -7.47 -17.71 -3.76
CA GLN A 246 -6.80 -17.06 -4.90
C GLN A 246 -5.42 -17.66 -5.09
N LEU A 247 -5.05 -17.88 -6.34
CA LEU A 247 -3.72 -18.26 -6.76
C LEU A 247 -3.16 -17.17 -7.66
N ASP A 248 -2.04 -16.60 -7.25
CA ASP A 248 -1.28 -15.63 -8.04
C ASP A 248 0.02 -16.27 -8.51
N ILE A 249 0.39 -16.01 -9.76
CA ILE A 249 1.69 -16.42 -10.35
C ILE A 249 2.20 -15.22 -11.13
N TYR A 250 3.45 -14.82 -10.90
CA TYR A 250 3.98 -13.64 -11.53
C TYR A 250 5.46 -13.72 -11.88
N TYR A 251 5.81 -12.94 -12.91
CA TYR A 251 7.16 -12.60 -13.29
C TYR A 251 7.29 -11.09 -13.36
N LEU A 252 8.27 -10.52 -12.63
CA LEU A 252 8.53 -9.08 -12.55
C LEU A 252 10.01 -8.81 -12.78
N GLY A 253 10.30 -7.85 -13.65
CA GLY A 253 11.65 -7.40 -13.96
C GLY A 253 11.87 -5.94 -13.56
N GLN A 254 13.03 -5.63 -13.00
CA GLN A 254 13.43 -4.26 -12.68
C GLN A 254 14.84 -3.98 -13.18
N ASP A 255 15.04 -2.84 -13.82
CA ASP A 255 16.34 -2.27 -14.19
C ASP A 255 16.56 -0.98 -13.39
N ARG A 256 17.62 -0.90 -12.59
CA ARG A 256 18.02 0.30 -11.86
C ARG A 256 19.45 0.68 -12.22
N LYS A 257 19.66 1.83 -12.83
CA LYS A 257 21.01 2.31 -13.18
C LYS A 257 21.92 2.44 -11.95
N LYS A 258 21.34 2.68 -10.77
CA LYS A 258 22.04 2.85 -9.49
C LYS A 258 21.32 2.10 -8.37
N GLY A 259 21.31 0.76 -8.43
CA GLY A 259 20.89 -0.06 -7.30
C GLY A 259 21.87 0.12 -6.14
N ALA A 260 21.38 0.29 -4.91
CA ALA A 260 22.23 0.53 -3.74
C ALA A 260 21.86 -0.46 -2.62
N PHE A 261 22.88 -1.14 -2.08
CA PHE A 261 22.83 -2.04 -0.95
C PHE A 261 24.08 -1.82 -0.07
N GLU A 262 24.18 -2.48 1.08
CA GLU A 262 25.38 -2.36 1.92
C GLU A 262 26.67 -2.71 1.19
N ARG A 263 26.63 -3.68 0.26
CA ARG A 263 27.75 -4.02 -0.63
C ARG A 263 28.25 -2.86 -1.48
N GLY A 264 27.41 -1.84 -1.73
CA GLY A 264 27.72 -0.68 -2.55
C GLY A 264 26.64 -0.34 -3.56
N THR A 265 27.01 0.46 -4.57
CA THR A 265 26.10 0.92 -5.63
C THR A 265 26.59 0.40 -6.99
N ALA A 266 25.67 -0.19 -7.78
CA ALA A 266 25.97 -0.67 -9.11
C ALA A 266 24.71 -0.65 -10.00
N HIS A 267 24.89 -0.87 -11.32
CA HIS A 267 23.77 -1.17 -12.21
C HIS A 267 23.16 -2.51 -11.82
N GLU A 268 21.86 -2.53 -11.61
CA GLU A 268 21.10 -3.70 -11.20
C GLU A 268 20.05 -4.06 -12.26
N VAL A 269 20.10 -5.30 -12.74
CA VAL A 269 19.02 -5.91 -13.54
C VAL A 269 18.53 -7.12 -12.77
N ARG A 270 17.34 -7.01 -12.22
CA ARG A 270 16.74 -8.01 -11.33
C ARG A 270 15.49 -8.61 -11.94
N GLN A 271 15.42 -9.91 -11.96
CA GLN A 271 14.27 -10.70 -12.37
C GLN A 271 13.68 -11.39 -11.13
N SER A 272 12.36 -11.43 -11.03
CA SER A 272 11.62 -12.01 -9.91
C SER A 272 10.57 -12.97 -10.43
N ILE A 273 10.53 -14.19 -9.92
CA ILE A 273 9.46 -15.15 -10.17
C ILE A 273 8.84 -15.49 -8.83
N GLY A 274 7.52 -15.36 -8.71
CA GLY A 274 6.83 -15.63 -7.47
C GLY A 274 5.47 -16.27 -7.66
N ALA A 275 4.98 -16.84 -6.56
CA ALA A 275 3.64 -17.38 -6.45
C ALA A 275 3.07 -17.07 -5.06
N ARG A 276 1.78 -16.81 -5.01
CA ARG A 276 1.02 -16.57 -3.78
C ARG A 276 -0.26 -17.38 -3.79
N ILE A 277 -0.62 -17.93 -2.66
CA ILE A 277 -1.92 -18.53 -2.42
C ILE A 277 -2.56 -17.89 -1.20
N SER A 278 -3.82 -17.48 -1.32
CA SER A 278 -4.51 -16.83 -0.20
C SER A 278 -5.97 -17.22 -0.14
N LYS A 279 -6.52 -17.16 1.07
CA LYS A 279 -7.93 -17.33 1.34
C LYS A 279 -8.35 -16.26 2.37
N PRO A 280 -9.36 -15.43 2.08
CA PRO A 280 -9.81 -14.38 3.00
C PRO A 280 -10.46 -14.98 4.26
N ALA A 281 -10.44 -14.20 5.34
CA ALA A 281 -11.10 -14.58 6.58
C ALA A 281 -12.62 -14.74 6.38
N ALA A 282 -13.19 -15.83 6.92
CA ALA A 282 -14.62 -16.08 6.86
C ALA A 282 -15.42 -14.98 7.57
N SER A 283 -16.53 -14.54 6.96
CA SER A 283 -17.36 -13.45 7.49
C SER A 283 -18.46 -13.91 8.46
N GLU A 284 -19.03 -15.10 8.25
CA GLU A 284 -20.24 -15.57 8.96
C GLU A 284 -19.99 -16.78 9.87
N HIS A 285 -19.01 -17.61 9.55
CA HIS A 285 -18.70 -18.83 10.30
C HIS A 285 -17.28 -18.84 10.80
N PRO A 286 -16.97 -19.54 11.92
CA PRO A 286 -15.58 -19.75 12.34
C PRO A 286 -14.79 -20.44 11.22
N GLY A 287 -13.61 -19.93 10.92
CA GLY A 287 -12.83 -20.48 9.83
C GLY A 287 -11.38 -19.98 9.78
N TRP A 288 -10.58 -20.79 9.10
CA TRP A 288 -9.19 -20.47 8.80
C TRP A 288 -9.09 -19.59 7.56
N ASP A 289 -8.15 -18.68 7.60
CA ASP A 289 -7.67 -17.88 6.49
C ASP A 289 -6.14 -17.97 6.40
N PHE A 290 -5.60 -17.68 5.23
CA PHE A 290 -4.16 -17.69 5.00
C PHE A 290 -3.76 -16.79 3.85
N ASP A 291 -2.47 -16.41 3.83
CA ASP A 291 -1.82 -15.64 2.77
C ASP A 291 -0.34 -16.00 2.74
N ASP A 292 0.02 -16.91 1.81
CA ASP A 292 1.36 -17.46 1.69
C ASP A 292 1.97 -17.07 0.35
N GLU A 293 3.19 -16.52 0.37
CA GLU A 293 3.88 -16.03 -0.81
C GLU A 293 5.35 -16.46 -0.82
N VAL A 294 5.83 -16.92 -1.98
CA VAL A 294 7.24 -17.22 -2.21
C VAL A 294 7.74 -16.46 -3.43
N LEU A 295 8.97 -15.96 -3.37
CA LEU A 295 9.59 -15.21 -4.45
C LEU A 295 11.07 -15.54 -4.55
N TRP A 296 11.53 -15.80 -5.76
CA TRP A 296 12.94 -15.96 -6.11
C TRP A 296 13.40 -14.85 -7.04
N GLN A 297 14.61 -14.30 -6.76
CA GLN A 297 15.22 -13.22 -7.54
C GLN A 297 16.58 -13.61 -8.09
N PHE A 298 16.82 -13.26 -9.36
CA PHE A 298 18.07 -13.53 -10.09
C PHE A 298 18.39 -12.37 -11.04
N GLY A 299 19.61 -12.34 -11.58
CA GLY A 299 20.06 -11.30 -12.50
C GLY A 299 21.46 -10.83 -12.18
N SER A 300 21.75 -9.54 -12.39
CA SER A 300 23.09 -8.96 -12.21
C SER A 300 23.06 -7.68 -11.36
N PHE A 301 24.12 -7.49 -10.58
CA PHE A 301 24.42 -6.27 -9.82
C PHE A 301 25.89 -5.91 -10.07
N GLY A 302 26.15 -5.01 -11.01
CA GLY A 302 27.50 -4.80 -11.55
C GLY A 302 28.07 -6.09 -12.09
N ALA A 303 29.21 -6.53 -11.54
CA ALA A 303 29.86 -7.79 -11.89
C ALA A 303 29.34 -9.01 -11.08
N ALA A 304 28.53 -8.79 -10.05
CA ALA A 304 27.99 -9.86 -9.23
C ALA A 304 26.67 -10.40 -9.79
N ASN A 305 26.42 -11.71 -9.56
CA ASN A 305 25.11 -12.29 -9.84
C ASN A 305 24.14 -12.03 -8.68
N ILE A 306 22.85 -11.87 -8.97
CA ILE A 306 21.80 -11.81 -7.95
C ILE A 306 21.28 -13.23 -7.69
N ARG A 307 21.17 -13.60 -6.40
CA ARG A 307 20.49 -14.80 -5.93
C ARG A 307 19.82 -14.49 -4.59
N ALA A 308 18.59 -14.01 -4.63
CA ALA A 308 17.87 -13.60 -3.44
C ALA A 308 16.49 -14.25 -3.40
N TRP A 309 15.87 -14.28 -2.24
CA TRP A 309 14.59 -14.94 -2.08
C TRP A 309 13.85 -14.42 -0.85
N THR A 310 12.54 -14.64 -0.84
CA THR A 310 11.69 -14.43 0.33
C THR A 310 10.61 -15.51 0.42
N VAL A 311 10.21 -15.80 1.65
CA VAL A 311 9.01 -16.57 1.98
C VAL A 311 8.24 -15.78 3.01
N ALA A 312 6.97 -15.55 2.74
CA ALA A 312 6.06 -14.84 3.64
C ALA A 312 4.83 -15.72 3.89
N THR A 313 4.37 -15.80 5.14
CA THR A 313 3.18 -16.55 5.51
C THR A 313 2.36 -15.78 6.52
N GLU A 314 1.05 -15.84 6.38
CA GLU A 314 0.09 -15.43 7.40
C GLU A 314 -0.97 -16.51 7.52
N THR A 315 -1.24 -16.97 8.74
CA THR A 315 -2.36 -17.86 9.03
C THR A 315 -3.21 -17.25 10.12
N GLY A 316 -4.51 -17.19 9.91
CA GLY A 316 -5.49 -16.62 10.82
C GLY A 316 -6.66 -17.54 11.09
N TYR A 317 -7.35 -17.27 12.17
CA TYR A 317 -8.61 -17.91 12.52
C TYR A 317 -9.59 -16.88 13.07
N ARG A 318 -10.74 -16.75 12.42
CA ARG A 318 -11.81 -15.82 12.83
C ARG A 318 -12.94 -16.56 13.52
N ILE A 319 -13.47 -15.95 14.60
CA ILE A 319 -14.60 -16.47 15.37
C ILE A 319 -15.74 -15.44 15.36
N PRO A 320 -16.54 -15.33 14.29
CA PRO A 320 -17.58 -14.30 14.15
C PRO A 320 -18.80 -14.52 15.05
N THR A 321 -18.92 -15.68 15.66
CA THR A 321 -20.07 -16.12 16.50
C THR A 321 -19.99 -15.67 17.97
N ILE A 322 -18.87 -15.13 18.41
CA ILE A 322 -18.70 -14.62 19.78
C ILE A 322 -18.60 -13.09 19.80
N PRO A 323 -18.82 -12.43 20.97
CA PRO A 323 -18.63 -10.99 21.10
C PRO A 323 -17.27 -10.53 20.60
N LEU A 324 -17.21 -9.34 20.03
CA LEU A 324 -16.02 -8.75 19.39
C LEU A 324 -15.56 -9.45 18.11
N LYS A 325 -16.15 -10.57 17.69
CA LYS A 325 -15.85 -11.32 16.47
C LYS A 325 -14.34 -11.45 16.18
N PRO A 326 -13.51 -11.90 17.15
CA PRO A 326 -12.07 -11.80 17.05
C PRO A 326 -11.50 -12.65 15.91
N ARG A 327 -10.40 -12.14 15.33
CA ARG A 327 -9.51 -12.89 14.46
C ARG A 327 -8.12 -12.91 15.11
N PHE A 328 -7.58 -14.09 15.32
CA PHE A 328 -6.21 -14.31 15.75
C PHE A 328 -5.38 -14.73 14.55
N SER A 329 -4.24 -14.11 14.31
CA SER A 329 -3.34 -14.50 13.25
C SER A 329 -1.88 -14.43 13.68
N ALA A 330 -1.04 -15.12 12.93
CA ALA A 330 0.40 -15.02 13.01
C ALA A 330 0.97 -14.89 11.61
N LYS A 331 1.86 -13.91 11.43
CA LYS A 331 2.73 -13.80 10.26
C LYS A 331 4.12 -14.30 10.62
N ALA A 332 4.79 -14.87 9.64
CA ALA A 332 6.20 -15.22 9.75
C ALA A 332 6.84 -15.08 8.38
N ASP A 333 7.76 -14.15 8.28
CA ASP A 333 8.42 -13.84 7.01
C ASP A 333 9.93 -14.04 7.13
N ILE A 334 10.56 -14.42 6.03
CA ILE A 334 12.00 -14.49 5.92
C ILE A 334 12.44 -14.00 4.54
N SER A 335 13.41 -13.08 4.51
CA SER A 335 14.03 -12.58 3.29
C SER A 335 15.54 -12.61 3.37
N SER A 336 16.17 -13.07 2.31
CA SER A 336 17.62 -13.25 2.25
C SER A 336 18.40 -11.94 2.37
N GLY A 337 19.56 -12.00 3.03
CA GLY A 337 20.59 -10.98 3.08
C GLY A 337 21.85 -11.39 2.34
N ASP A 338 22.81 -10.48 2.26
CA ASP A 338 24.05 -10.66 1.55
C ASP A 338 25.15 -11.39 2.35
N HIS A 339 26.10 -11.97 1.60
CA HIS A 339 27.36 -12.49 2.10
C HIS A 339 28.48 -11.95 1.19
N PRO A 340 29.15 -10.83 1.56
CA PRO A 340 30.07 -10.12 0.68
C PRO A 340 31.30 -10.92 0.21
N SER A 341 31.62 -12.02 0.89
CA SER A 341 32.70 -12.94 0.50
C SER A 341 32.43 -13.73 -0.80
N THR A 342 31.20 -13.65 -1.33
CA THR A 342 30.79 -14.33 -2.56
C THR A 342 30.66 -13.32 -3.72
N ASN A 343 30.78 -13.81 -4.97
CA ASN A 343 30.45 -13.01 -6.16
C ASN A 343 28.94 -13.04 -6.45
N THR A 344 28.11 -13.01 -5.38
CA THR A 344 26.66 -13.09 -5.46
C THR A 344 26.06 -12.10 -4.50
N LEU A 345 25.18 -11.22 -4.98
CA LEU A 345 24.35 -10.37 -4.14
C LEU A 345 23.16 -11.20 -3.63
N GLY A 346 23.14 -11.47 -2.33
CA GLY A 346 22.08 -12.23 -1.65
C GLY A 346 20.94 -11.37 -1.12
N THR A 347 21.09 -10.05 -1.09
CA THR A 347 20.08 -9.14 -0.55
C THR A 347 18.81 -9.16 -1.39
N PHE A 348 17.68 -9.54 -0.76
CA PHE A 348 16.36 -9.43 -1.34
C PHE A 348 15.97 -7.98 -1.60
N ASN A 349 15.28 -7.71 -2.72
CA ASN A 349 14.69 -6.41 -3.03
C ASN A 349 13.17 -6.56 -3.12
N PRO A 350 12.39 -5.93 -2.23
CA PRO A 350 10.94 -6.05 -2.21
C PRO A 350 10.23 -5.28 -3.34
N LEU A 351 10.98 -4.65 -4.26
CA LEU A 351 10.51 -3.82 -5.37
C LEU A 351 9.73 -2.59 -4.87
N TYR A 352 8.40 -2.63 -4.83
CA TYR A 352 7.52 -1.53 -4.45
C TYR A 352 6.53 -1.93 -3.34
N PRO A 353 7.01 -2.38 -2.17
CA PRO A 353 6.16 -2.92 -1.13
C PRO A 353 5.28 -1.85 -0.50
N LYS A 354 4.16 -2.26 0.09
CA LYS A 354 3.29 -1.37 0.85
C LYS A 354 4.03 -0.66 1.98
N GLY A 355 3.68 0.61 2.20
CA GLY A 355 4.33 1.46 3.20
C GLY A 355 4.20 0.91 4.62
N ASN A 356 3.06 0.32 4.99
CA ASN A 356 2.77 -0.26 6.29
C ASN A 356 2.96 -1.78 6.34
N TYR A 357 4.02 -2.29 5.75
CA TYR A 357 4.32 -3.72 5.70
C TYR A 357 4.23 -4.39 7.09
N PHE A 358 4.73 -3.73 8.10
CA PHE A 358 4.70 -4.17 9.50
C PHE A 358 3.74 -3.35 10.37
N GLY A 359 2.59 -2.92 9.85
CA GLY A 359 1.60 -2.20 10.63
C GLY A 359 1.95 -0.74 10.90
N VAL A 360 1.56 -0.22 12.06
CA VAL A 360 1.49 1.22 12.36
C VAL A 360 2.79 2.03 12.27
N LEU A 361 3.95 1.42 12.40
CA LEU A 361 5.26 2.11 12.27
C LEU A 361 5.83 2.12 10.85
N ALA A 362 4.98 2.12 9.86
CA ALA A 362 5.33 1.96 8.45
C ALA A 362 6.39 2.91 7.90
N THR A 363 6.36 4.17 8.31
CA THR A 363 7.26 5.19 7.77
C THR A 363 8.61 5.24 8.46
N THR A 364 8.78 4.49 9.55
CA THR A 364 9.99 4.45 10.37
C THR A 364 10.21 3.04 10.90
N GLY A 365 11.21 2.36 10.44
CA GLY A 365 11.52 1.02 10.93
C GLY A 365 12.05 0.09 9.85
N PRO A 366 12.40 -1.14 10.22
CA PRO A 366 12.92 -2.13 9.28
C PRO A 366 11.88 -2.54 8.25
N GLY A 367 12.34 -2.70 7.01
CA GLY A 367 11.59 -3.27 5.89
C GLY A 367 11.87 -4.76 5.71
N PRO A 368 11.23 -5.37 4.70
CA PRO A 368 11.32 -6.81 4.43
C PRO A 368 12.62 -7.20 3.68
N ILE A 369 13.78 -6.76 4.15
CA ILE A 369 15.07 -6.96 3.51
C ILE A 369 16.08 -7.45 4.53
N ASN A 370 16.77 -8.55 4.27
CA ASN A 370 17.69 -9.18 5.21
C ASN A 370 17.04 -9.38 6.58
N PHE A 371 15.87 -9.99 6.62
CA PHE A 371 15.12 -10.08 7.87
C PHE A 371 14.47 -11.44 8.09
N ILE A 372 14.14 -11.71 9.33
CA ILE A 372 13.24 -12.75 9.79
C ILE A 372 12.30 -12.06 10.76
N ASP A 373 11.00 -12.34 10.67
CA ASP A 373 10.07 -11.89 11.69
C ASP A 373 9.10 -12.99 12.15
N VAL A 374 8.52 -12.75 13.31
CA VAL A 374 7.34 -13.44 13.84
C VAL A 374 6.41 -12.37 14.38
N HIS A 375 5.17 -12.41 13.96
CA HIS A 375 4.22 -11.33 14.13
C HIS A 375 2.84 -11.86 14.56
N PRO A 376 2.62 -12.22 15.85
CA PRO A 376 1.28 -12.46 16.37
C PRO A 376 0.43 -11.19 16.30
N HIS A 377 -0.82 -11.37 15.90
CA HIS A 377 -1.77 -10.29 15.71
C HIS A 377 -3.17 -10.71 16.13
N VAL A 378 -3.93 -9.78 16.69
CA VAL A 378 -5.35 -9.94 16.99
C VAL A 378 -6.12 -8.75 16.46
N GLU A 379 -7.24 -9.02 15.82
CA GLU A 379 -8.21 -8.03 15.36
C GLU A 379 -9.57 -8.33 15.99
N ALA A 380 -10.31 -7.30 16.40
CA ALA A 380 -11.60 -7.40 17.04
C ALA A 380 -12.52 -6.23 16.65
N TRP A 381 -13.85 -6.42 16.73
CA TRP A 381 -14.85 -5.40 16.43
C TRP A 381 -15.64 -5.05 17.68
N ALA A 382 -15.35 -3.89 18.27
CA ALA A 382 -16.10 -3.36 19.42
C ALA A 382 -17.52 -2.95 19.04
N ALA A 383 -17.72 -2.55 17.78
CA ALA A 383 -19.00 -2.28 17.13
C ALA A 383 -18.91 -2.64 15.64
N HIS A 384 -20.02 -2.63 14.91
CA HIS A 384 -20.02 -2.91 13.48
C HIS A 384 -19.11 -1.98 12.65
N ASN A 385 -18.82 -0.80 13.17
CA ASN A 385 -18.03 0.24 12.55
C ASN A 385 -16.78 0.66 13.35
N VAL A 386 -16.44 -0.09 14.41
CA VAL A 386 -15.24 0.15 15.23
C VAL A 386 -14.42 -1.13 15.29
N SER A 387 -13.24 -1.12 14.68
CA SER A 387 -12.26 -2.19 14.78
C SER A 387 -11.11 -1.80 15.71
N LEU A 388 -10.58 -2.81 16.38
CA LEU A 388 -9.42 -2.74 17.25
C LEU A 388 -8.42 -3.78 16.77
N SER A 389 -7.14 -3.42 16.70
CA SER A 389 -6.10 -4.40 16.46
C SER A 389 -4.92 -4.21 17.40
N ALA A 390 -4.23 -5.30 17.67
CA ALA A 390 -2.98 -5.31 18.41
C ALA A 390 -2.02 -6.31 17.76
N ASP A 391 -0.79 -5.93 17.65
CA ASP A 391 0.28 -6.75 17.12
C ASP A 391 1.54 -6.70 17.99
N TRP A 392 2.38 -7.71 17.87
CA TRP A 392 3.70 -7.73 18.50
C TRP A 392 4.70 -8.37 17.55
N ILE A 393 5.54 -7.57 16.91
CA ILE A 393 6.47 -8.00 15.89
C ILE A 393 7.85 -8.19 16.51
N PHE A 394 8.47 -9.35 16.26
CA PHE A 394 9.85 -9.67 16.64
C PHE A 394 10.69 -9.78 15.39
N GLN A 395 11.85 -9.11 15.34
CA GLN A 395 12.64 -8.98 14.12
C GLN A 395 14.11 -9.33 14.33
N TRP A 396 14.66 -10.07 13.36
CA TRP A 396 16.07 -10.48 13.32
C TRP A 396 16.62 -10.27 11.91
N ARG A 397 17.92 -10.05 11.78
CA ARG A 397 18.63 -10.11 10.50
C ARG A 397 18.75 -11.55 10.03
N GLN A 398 18.55 -11.82 8.74
CA GLN A 398 18.75 -13.15 8.14
C GLN A 398 20.24 -13.41 7.94
N SER A 399 20.98 -12.53 7.30
CA SER A 399 22.44 -12.51 7.25
C SER A 399 23.03 -11.58 8.29
N LEU A 400 24.14 -11.97 8.93
CA LEU A 400 24.88 -11.12 9.87
C LEU A 400 25.90 -10.22 9.19
N ASP A 401 26.14 -10.44 7.91
CA ASP A 401 27.06 -9.69 7.08
C ASP A 401 26.36 -8.61 6.25
N ASP A 402 25.05 -8.43 6.44
CA ASP A 402 24.22 -7.44 5.78
C ASP A 402 23.44 -6.63 6.83
N GLY A 403 23.10 -5.39 6.51
CA GLY A 403 22.46 -4.44 7.41
C GLY A 403 20.96 -4.56 7.50
N VAL A 404 20.34 -3.51 8.06
CA VAL A 404 18.90 -3.32 8.15
C VAL A 404 18.49 -2.22 7.19
N TYR A 405 17.42 -2.46 6.44
CA TYR A 405 16.91 -1.58 5.39
C TYR A 405 15.53 -1.06 5.76
N ALA A 406 15.17 0.13 5.27
CA ALA A 406 13.81 0.65 5.32
C ALA A 406 12.90 -0.11 4.33
N VAL A 407 11.60 0.06 4.49
CA VAL A 407 10.58 -0.56 3.61
C VAL A 407 10.84 -0.30 2.12
N PRO A 408 11.18 0.93 1.66
CA PRO A 408 11.47 1.18 0.24
C PRO A 408 12.84 0.71 -0.24
N GLY A 409 13.66 0.08 0.61
CA GLY A 409 14.87 -0.61 0.20
C GLY A 409 16.19 0.15 0.43
N PHE A 410 16.20 1.31 1.05
CA PHE A 410 17.46 1.99 1.40
C PHE A 410 18.02 1.51 2.75
N LEU A 411 19.33 1.43 2.83
CA LEU A 411 20.05 1.03 4.05
C LEU A 411 19.85 2.08 5.15
N ILE A 412 19.35 1.66 6.32
CA ILE A 412 19.18 2.52 7.50
C ILE A 412 20.16 2.21 8.62
N ARG A 413 20.70 1.00 8.65
CA ARG A 413 21.74 0.60 9.62
C ARG A 413 22.67 -0.44 9.00
N ALA A 414 23.93 -0.11 8.83
CA ALA A 414 24.95 -1.04 8.35
C ALA A 414 25.21 -2.17 9.35
N ALA A 415 25.70 -3.30 8.87
CA ALA A 415 26.11 -4.43 9.73
C ALA A 415 27.26 -4.08 10.65
N ASP A 416 28.20 -3.25 10.20
CA ASP A 416 29.36 -2.71 10.93
C ASP A 416 30.09 -3.79 11.76
N GLY A 417 30.27 -4.99 11.15
CA GLY A 417 30.93 -6.13 11.79
C GLY A 417 30.16 -6.76 12.96
N SER A 418 28.98 -6.26 13.30
CA SER A 418 28.18 -6.77 14.41
C SER A 418 27.65 -8.19 14.13
N ARG A 419 27.91 -9.11 15.04
CA ARG A 419 27.39 -10.50 15.01
C ARG A 419 26.02 -10.65 15.71
N ALA A 420 25.42 -9.57 16.19
CA ALA A 420 24.12 -9.60 16.83
C ALA A 420 23.01 -9.77 15.78
N ARG A 421 22.18 -10.79 15.88
CA ARG A 421 21.09 -11.08 14.96
C ARG A 421 19.82 -10.29 15.29
N TYR A 422 19.48 -10.17 16.57
CA TYR A 422 18.22 -9.59 17.04
C TYR A 422 18.19 -8.08 16.86
N VAL A 423 17.27 -7.59 15.99
CA VAL A 423 17.09 -6.17 15.68
C VAL A 423 16.23 -5.50 16.76
N GLY A 424 15.13 -6.14 17.16
CA GLY A 424 14.22 -5.63 18.17
C GLY A 424 12.84 -6.23 18.11
N ASN A 425 11.94 -5.66 18.89
CA ASN A 425 10.53 -6.01 18.85
C ASN A 425 9.65 -4.76 18.93
N ARG A 426 8.42 -4.90 18.44
CA ARG A 426 7.48 -3.80 18.35
C ARG A 426 6.07 -4.24 18.68
N PRO A 427 5.57 -3.99 19.91
CA PRO A 427 4.14 -3.98 20.17
C PRO A 427 3.50 -2.76 19.53
N GLY A 428 2.30 -2.93 18.97
CA GLY A 428 1.50 -1.89 18.35
C GLY A 428 0.02 -2.11 18.56
N THR A 429 -0.76 -1.03 18.48
CA THR A 429 -2.22 -1.06 18.56
C THR A 429 -2.81 -0.04 17.60
N GLU A 430 -3.96 -0.38 17.01
CA GLU A 430 -4.75 0.49 16.16
C GLU A 430 -6.22 0.45 16.61
N ILE A 431 -6.86 1.61 16.61
CA ILE A 431 -8.31 1.73 16.69
C ILE A 431 -8.79 2.44 15.43
N ARG A 432 -9.78 1.90 14.74
CA ARG A 432 -10.39 2.51 13.58
C ARG A 432 -11.89 2.63 13.75
N TRP A 433 -12.43 3.82 13.48
CA TRP A 433 -13.85 4.12 13.53
C TRP A 433 -14.34 4.62 12.18
N GLN A 434 -15.12 3.80 11.48
CA GLN A 434 -15.80 4.17 10.24
C GLN A 434 -17.16 4.76 10.61
N THR A 435 -17.28 6.08 10.71
CA THR A 435 -18.53 6.74 11.14
C THR A 435 -19.67 6.55 10.13
N ASN A 436 -19.33 6.61 8.85
CA ASN A 436 -20.22 6.31 7.72
C ASN A 436 -19.35 5.94 6.51
N ARG A 437 -19.94 5.70 5.33
CA ARG A 437 -19.18 5.33 4.13
C ARG A 437 -18.11 6.36 3.70
N HIS A 438 -18.23 7.61 4.10
CA HIS A 438 -17.34 8.70 3.70
C HIS A 438 -16.27 8.98 4.75
N LEU A 439 -16.65 9.10 6.03
CA LEU A 439 -15.82 9.64 7.11
C LEU A 439 -15.32 8.52 8.01
N TRP A 440 -14.01 8.51 8.26
CA TRP A 440 -13.36 7.60 9.18
C TRP A 440 -12.31 8.31 10.02
N PHE A 441 -12.03 7.74 11.18
CA PHE A 441 -10.95 8.13 12.08
C PHE A 441 -10.12 6.91 12.44
N GLN A 442 -8.84 7.12 12.75
CA GLN A 442 -7.94 6.06 13.21
C GLN A 442 -6.97 6.65 14.23
N GLY A 443 -6.63 5.85 15.24
CA GLY A 443 -5.59 6.14 16.20
C GLY A 443 -4.60 4.99 16.27
N ASP A 444 -3.30 5.31 16.19
CA ASP A 444 -2.21 4.36 16.20
C ASP A 444 -1.27 4.63 17.36
N TYR A 445 -0.77 3.58 17.98
CA TYR A 445 0.29 3.65 18.97
C TYR A 445 1.24 2.47 18.83
N GLY A 446 2.55 2.72 18.92
CA GLY A 446 3.55 1.67 18.88
C GLY A 446 4.89 2.07 19.52
N ILE A 447 5.60 1.08 20.03
CA ILE A 447 6.93 1.24 20.58
C ILE A 447 7.86 0.23 19.89
N PHE A 448 9.00 0.69 19.39
CA PHE A 448 10.06 -0.22 18.95
C PHE A 448 11.12 -0.33 20.03
N HIS A 449 11.25 -1.48 20.64
CA HIS A 449 12.31 -1.80 21.59
C HIS A 449 13.57 -2.24 20.84
N ALA A 450 14.61 -1.40 20.88
CA ALA A 450 15.88 -1.69 20.21
C ALA A 450 16.55 -2.95 20.79
N GLY A 451 16.85 -3.89 19.91
CA GLY A 451 17.53 -5.13 20.21
C GLY A 451 19.06 -5.01 20.29
N LYS A 452 19.71 -6.17 20.45
CA LYS A 452 21.18 -6.23 20.59
C LYS A 452 21.91 -5.65 19.37
N PHE A 453 21.40 -5.85 18.16
CA PHE A 453 22.02 -5.31 16.94
C PHE A 453 22.04 -3.78 16.94
N LEU A 454 20.89 -3.15 17.16
CA LEU A 454 20.79 -1.67 17.17
C LEU A 454 21.60 -1.06 18.30
N LYS A 455 21.66 -1.71 19.47
CA LYS A 455 22.49 -1.26 20.58
C LYS A 455 23.99 -1.40 20.32
N ALA A 456 24.39 -2.38 19.53
CA ALA A 456 25.81 -2.57 19.14
C ALA A 456 26.25 -1.61 18.03
N THR A 457 25.35 -1.14 17.18
CA THR A 457 25.65 -0.25 16.03
C THR A 457 25.21 1.20 16.26
N GLN A 458 25.03 1.64 17.46
CA GLN A 458 24.67 2.97 18.00
C GLN A 458 24.28 4.08 16.99
N PRO A 459 23.31 4.95 17.37
CA PRO A 459 22.53 4.94 18.60
C PRO A 459 21.46 3.82 18.57
N GLY A 460 21.13 3.26 19.72
CA GLY A 460 20.19 2.15 19.89
C GLY A 460 19.09 2.45 20.92
N ARG A 461 18.42 3.60 20.78
CA ARG A 461 17.32 4.03 21.64
C ARG A 461 16.01 3.35 21.22
N ASN A 462 15.08 3.22 22.15
CA ASN A 462 13.71 2.79 21.80
C ASN A 462 13.03 3.94 21.03
N LEU A 463 12.28 3.57 19.98
CA LEU A 463 11.48 4.50 19.20
C LEU A 463 10.03 4.45 19.71
N ASN A 464 9.40 5.62 19.86
CA ASN A 464 7.97 5.72 20.19
C ASN A 464 7.24 6.39 19.03
N TYR A 465 6.04 5.91 18.76
CA TYR A 465 5.20 6.42 17.68
C TYR A 465 3.74 6.47 18.12
N TRP A 466 3.06 7.55 17.74
CA TRP A 466 1.61 7.57 17.71
C TRP A 466 1.11 8.46 16.57
N ALA A 467 -0.07 8.15 16.08
CA ALA A 467 -0.71 8.93 15.03
C ALA A 467 -2.22 9.02 15.25
N VAL A 468 -2.79 10.09 14.73
CA VAL A 468 -4.25 10.28 14.64
C VAL A 468 -4.58 10.65 13.19
N TRP A 469 -5.53 9.92 12.62
CA TRP A 469 -5.94 10.04 11.23
C TRP A 469 -7.40 10.47 11.17
N ALA A 470 -7.72 11.30 10.21
CA ALA A 470 -9.07 11.59 9.78
C ALA A 470 -9.11 11.55 8.25
N GLY A 471 -10.07 10.83 7.69
CA GLY A 471 -10.21 10.74 6.24
C GLY A 471 -11.66 10.85 5.80
N TYR A 472 -11.85 11.52 4.66
CA TYR A 472 -13.13 11.69 4.01
C TYR A 472 -13.02 11.34 2.53
N LYS A 473 -13.92 10.47 2.04
CA LYS A 473 -14.00 10.08 0.63
C LYS A 473 -15.39 10.41 0.06
N PHE A 474 -15.41 10.88 -1.16
CA PHE A 474 -16.64 11.17 -1.87
C PHE A 474 -16.57 10.81 -3.33
#